data_fb6cb8fe81194b87adb710b03e701b28
#
_entry.id   fb6cb8fe81194b87adb710b03e701b28
#
_cell.length_a   1.000
_cell.length_b   1.000
_cell.length_c   1.000
_cell.angle_alpha   90.00
_cell.angle_beta   90.00
_cell.angle_gamma   90.00
#
_symmetry.space_group_name_H-M   'P 1'
#
loop_
_entity.id
_entity.type
_entity.pdbx_description
1 polymer ?
#
loop_
_entity_poly.entity_id
_entity_poly.type
_entity_poly.pdbx_seq_one_letter_code
_entity_poly.pdbx_strand_id
1 'polypeptide(L)'
;MPILSAPQDVFLNGLKTKYRAYVGGFGSGKTFIGCIDLLNFFGKHPGTVQGYFSISYPSIRDIFYPTFEEAANLLGFTVVIRESNKEVHVYRNGFYYGTVICRSMDNPASIVGFKISRALVDEIDVLPKIKANTAWNKIVARMRLKIDGVVNSIGVTTTPEGFLFVYSKFKKEPTKSYSMVQASTYENEKYLPDDYIDTLKETYPGELINAYIDGEFVNLTSGTVYSEFDRDKHNTDVMWNKREPLHIGMDFNVCNMSAVISVIRKGVCYDVGEITGGYDTPSIIRSIQERYQKCQINIYPDSSGKNRNPQNASESSLQLLRAAGFQVLAKSKNPFVKDRVLAVNNSFVKGIHYVN
;
A
#
# COMPACT_ATOMS: atom_id res chain seq x y z
N MET A 1 -14.01 -19.73 -25.57
CA MET A 1 -13.64 -18.86 -24.43
C MET A 1 -12.78 -19.66 -23.49
N PRO A 2 -11.77 -19.09 -22.87
CA PRO A 2 -11.00 -19.79 -21.85
C PRO A 2 -11.91 -20.21 -20.69
N ILE A 3 -11.60 -21.34 -20.07
CA ILE A 3 -12.31 -21.79 -18.87
C ILE A 3 -11.78 -20.95 -17.72
N LEU A 4 -12.63 -20.10 -17.17
CA LEU A 4 -12.27 -19.25 -16.04
C LEU A 4 -12.35 -20.03 -14.72
N SER A 5 -11.49 -19.70 -13.77
CA SER A 5 -11.67 -20.12 -12.38
C SER A 5 -12.81 -19.32 -11.73
N ALA A 6 -13.34 -19.83 -10.60
CA ALA A 6 -14.44 -19.15 -9.91
C ALA A 6 -14.11 -17.70 -9.52
N PRO A 7 -12.93 -17.37 -8.96
CA PRO A 7 -12.55 -15.99 -8.67
C PRO A 7 -12.41 -15.12 -9.93
N GLN A 8 -11.93 -15.68 -11.03
CA GLN A 8 -11.84 -14.97 -12.31
C GLN A 8 -13.22 -14.60 -12.85
N ASP A 9 -14.18 -15.50 -12.77
CA ASP A 9 -15.57 -15.23 -13.17
C ASP A 9 -16.21 -14.16 -12.27
N VAL A 10 -16.00 -14.25 -10.96
CA VAL A 10 -16.44 -13.21 -10.00
C VAL A 10 -15.87 -11.84 -10.36
N PHE A 11 -14.58 -11.75 -10.69
CA PHE A 11 -13.95 -10.48 -11.07
C PHE A 11 -14.57 -9.89 -12.35
N LEU A 12 -14.77 -10.68 -13.37
CA LEU A 12 -15.31 -10.23 -14.66
C LEU A 12 -16.82 -9.95 -14.62
N ASN A 13 -17.58 -10.87 -14.03
CA ASN A 13 -19.02 -10.93 -14.15
C ASN A 13 -19.77 -10.68 -12.83
N GLY A 14 -19.15 -10.95 -11.67
CA GLY A 14 -19.76 -10.80 -10.35
C GLY A 14 -19.64 -9.38 -9.80
N LEU A 15 -18.46 -8.79 -9.85
CA LEU A 15 -18.22 -7.46 -9.28
C LEU A 15 -18.75 -6.35 -10.19
N LYS A 16 -19.72 -5.56 -9.71
CA LYS A 16 -20.39 -4.48 -10.47
C LYS A 16 -19.97 -3.07 -10.04
N THR A 17 -19.03 -2.96 -9.12
CA THR A 17 -18.56 -1.67 -8.62
C THR A 17 -17.64 -0.95 -9.60
N LYS A 18 -17.48 0.35 -9.41
CA LYS A 18 -16.63 1.19 -10.26
C LYS A 18 -15.15 0.79 -10.20
N TYR A 19 -14.68 0.38 -9.02
CA TYR A 19 -13.33 -0.08 -8.76
C TYR A 19 -13.39 -1.52 -8.28
N ARG A 20 -12.73 -2.43 -9.00
CA ARG A 20 -12.75 -3.86 -8.73
C ARG A 20 -11.33 -4.36 -8.58
N ALA A 21 -11.04 -5.18 -7.57
CA ALA A 21 -9.73 -5.78 -7.41
C ALA A 21 -9.80 -7.32 -7.49
N TYR A 22 -8.84 -7.89 -8.18
CA TYR A 22 -8.48 -9.29 -8.12
C TYR A 22 -7.15 -9.40 -7.38
N VAL A 23 -7.21 -9.88 -6.15
CA VAL A 23 -6.04 -10.07 -5.29
C VAL A 23 -5.73 -11.55 -5.24
N GLY A 24 -4.52 -11.95 -5.65
CA GLY A 24 -4.24 -13.38 -5.73
C GLY A 24 -2.78 -13.74 -5.59
N GLY A 25 -2.53 -15.01 -5.25
CA GLY A 25 -1.19 -15.60 -5.17
C GLY A 25 -0.45 -15.59 -6.51
N PHE A 26 0.84 -15.92 -6.50
CA PHE A 26 1.63 -16.09 -7.71
C PHE A 26 1.03 -17.19 -8.60
N GLY A 27 0.99 -16.97 -9.91
CA GLY A 27 0.42 -17.93 -10.84
C GLY A 27 -1.12 -18.05 -10.82
N SER A 28 -1.86 -17.27 -10.01
CA SER A 28 -3.34 -17.32 -9.96
C SER A 28 -4.06 -16.74 -11.19
N GLY A 29 -3.30 -16.32 -12.23
CA GLY A 29 -3.86 -15.78 -13.46
C GLY A 29 -4.34 -14.32 -13.39
N LYS A 30 -3.83 -13.54 -12.44
CA LYS A 30 -4.21 -12.13 -12.19
C LYS A 30 -4.14 -11.25 -13.44
N THR A 31 -2.94 -11.11 -13.99
CA THR A 31 -2.69 -10.23 -15.15
C THR A 31 -3.48 -10.71 -16.36
N PHE A 32 -3.59 -12.03 -16.57
CA PHE A 32 -4.37 -12.61 -17.67
C PHE A 32 -5.85 -12.21 -17.59
N ILE A 33 -6.49 -12.34 -16.41
CA ILE A 33 -7.91 -11.98 -16.27
C ILE A 33 -8.13 -10.47 -16.41
N GLY A 34 -7.17 -9.65 -15.99
CA GLY A 34 -7.17 -8.21 -16.25
C GLY A 34 -7.10 -7.88 -17.75
N CYS A 35 -6.28 -8.61 -18.51
CA CYS A 35 -6.21 -8.49 -19.97
C CYS A 35 -7.54 -8.89 -20.64
N ILE A 36 -8.15 -9.99 -20.21
CA ILE A 36 -9.50 -10.41 -20.67
C ILE A 36 -10.54 -9.32 -20.40
N ASP A 37 -10.48 -8.64 -19.26
CA ASP A 37 -11.40 -7.55 -18.93
C ASP A 37 -11.29 -6.37 -19.90
N LEU A 38 -10.07 -5.96 -20.25
CA LEU A 38 -9.83 -4.91 -21.26
C LEU A 38 -10.34 -5.33 -22.65
N LEU A 39 -10.07 -6.57 -23.08
CA LEU A 39 -10.49 -7.10 -24.39
C LEU A 39 -12.01 -7.26 -24.49
N ASN A 40 -12.66 -7.73 -23.43
CA ASN A 40 -14.12 -7.81 -23.37
C ASN A 40 -14.76 -6.41 -23.49
N PHE A 41 -14.10 -5.39 -22.91
CA PHE A 41 -14.58 -4.03 -23.04
C PHE A 41 -14.44 -3.51 -24.47
N PHE A 42 -13.34 -3.80 -25.18
CA PHE A 42 -13.22 -3.50 -26.62
C PHE A 42 -14.28 -4.21 -27.46
N GLY A 43 -14.57 -5.47 -27.15
CA GLY A 43 -15.60 -6.23 -27.85
C GLY A 43 -17.00 -5.58 -27.76
N LYS A 44 -17.29 -4.94 -26.61
CA LYS A 44 -18.58 -4.25 -26.38
C LYS A 44 -18.56 -2.78 -26.83
N HIS A 45 -17.42 -2.14 -26.83
CA HIS A 45 -17.25 -0.69 -27.07
C HIS A 45 -16.04 -0.45 -27.99
N PRO A 46 -16.13 -0.80 -29.28
CA PRO A 46 -15.04 -0.59 -30.24
C PRO A 46 -14.74 0.90 -30.41
N GLY A 47 -13.50 1.22 -30.83
CA GLY A 47 -13.02 2.58 -31.03
C GLY A 47 -12.64 3.32 -29.74
N THR A 48 -12.66 2.64 -28.59
CA THR A 48 -12.38 3.27 -27.29
C THR A 48 -10.89 3.30 -26.97
N VAL A 49 -10.51 4.17 -26.02
CA VAL A 49 -9.17 4.23 -25.46
C VAL A 49 -9.23 3.73 -24.03
N GLN A 50 -8.37 2.77 -23.72
CA GLN A 50 -8.23 2.17 -22.40
C GLN A 50 -6.82 2.42 -21.85
N GLY A 51 -6.60 2.17 -20.58
CA GLY A 51 -5.30 2.35 -19.93
C GLY A 51 -4.80 1.07 -19.27
N TYR A 52 -3.50 0.84 -19.36
CA TYR A 52 -2.78 -0.13 -18.55
C TYR A 52 -1.69 0.54 -17.75
N PHE A 53 -1.63 0.24 -16.47
CA PHE A 53 -0.71 0.86 -15.53
C PHE A 53 -0.01 -0.23 -14.71
N SER A 54 1.32 -0.25 -14.74
CA SER A 54 2.14 -1.19 -13.96
C SER A 54 3.28 -0.47 -13.26
N ILE A 55 4.02 -1.19 -12.44
CA ILE A 55 5.11 -0.63 -11.61
C ILE A 55 6.24 -0.02 -12.45
N SER A 56 6.54 -0.57 -13.64
CA SER A 56 7.65 -0.11 -14.49
C SER A 56 7.40 -0.38 -15.97
N TYR A 57 8.13 0.27 -16.86
CA TYR A 57 8.10 -0.08 -18.29
C TYR A 57 8.67 -1.47 -18.60
N PRO A 58 9.73 -1.98 -17.95
CA PRO A 58 10.12 -3.38 -18.09
C PRO A 58 8.96 -4.34 -17.77
N SER A 59 8.22 -4.12 -16.68
CA SER A 59 7.06 -4.96 -16.35
C SER A 59 5.96 -4.90 -17.42
N ILE A 60 5.76 -3.74 -18.03
CA ILE A 60 4.81 -3.61 -19.16
C ILE A 60 5.28 -4.45 -20.35
N ARG A 61 6.57 -4.34 -20.72
CA ARG A 61 7.16 -5.07 -21.87
C ARG A 61 7.18 -6.58 -21.64
N ASP A 62 7.64 -7.00 -20.46
CA ASP A 62 7.98 -8.40 -20.20
C ASP A 62 6.78 -9.22 -19.70
N ILE A 63 5.75 -8.56 -19.15
CA ILE A 63 4.57 -9.22 -18.56
C ILE A 63 3.30 -8.88 -19.36
N PHE A 64 2.97 -7.59 -19.47
CA PHE A 64 1.69 -7.19 -20.06
C PHE A 64 1.63 -7.49 -21.56
N TYR A 65 2.60 -7.09 -22.35
CA TYR A 65 2.54 -7.27 -23.79
C TYR A 65 2.34 -8.73 -24.20
N PRO A 66 3.14 -9.69 -23.73
CA PRO A 66 2.93 -11.10 -24.08
C PRO A 66 1.61 -11.65 -23.55
N THR A 67 1.22 -11.33 -22.32
CA THR A 67 -0.04 -11.80 -21.72
C THR A 67 -1.26 -11.20 -22.45
N PHE A 68 -1.17 -9.94 -22.85
CA PHE A 68 -2.27 -9.29 -23.58
C PHE A 68 -2.42 -9.84 -25.01
N GLU A 69 -1.31 -10.15 -25.67
CA GLU A 69 -1.31 -10.81 -26.99
C GLU A 69 -1.90 -12.22 -26.90
N GLU A 70 -1.51 -13.02 -25.91
CA GLU A 70 -2.09 -14.33 -25.63
C GLU A 70 -3.61 -14.25 -25.43
N ALA A 71 -4.06 -13.37 -24.54
CA ALA A 71 -5.47 -13.15 -24.26
C ALA A 71 -6.23 -12.66 -25.49
N ALA A 72 -5.62 -11.78 -26.30
CA ALA A 72 -6.22 -11.27 -27.53
C ALA A 72 -6.45 -12.40 -28.55
N ASN A 73 -5.45 -13.23 -28.79
CA ASN A 73 -5.52 -14.36 -29.69
C ASN A 73 -6.66 -15.33 -29.29
N LEU A 74 -6.80 -15.63 -27.99
CA LEU A 74 -7.88 -16.49 -27.47
C LEU A 74 -9.29 -15.92 -27.71
N LEU A 75 -9.43 -14.59 -27.76
CA LEU A 75 -10.70 -13.90 -27.98
C LEU A 75 -10.91 -13.50 -29.45
N GLY A 76 -10.02 -13.88 -30.36
CA GLY A 76 -10.09 -13.57 -31.80
C GLY A 76 -9.80 -12.11 -32.12
N PHE A 77 -8.96 -11.47 -31.30
CA PHE A 77 -8.36 -10.17 -31.60
C PHE A 77 -6.91 -10.36 -32.05
N THR A 78 -6.39 -9.37 -32.78
CA THR A 78 -4.98 -9.21 -33.09
C THR A 78 -4.49 -7.89 -32.50
N VAL A 79 -3.23 -7.83 -32.09
CA VAL A 79 -2.65 -6.65 -31.47
C VAL A 79 -1.41 -6.17 -32.22
N VAL A 80 -1.19 -4.87 -32.21
CA VAL A 80 0.04 -4.24 -32.73
C VAL A 80 0.65 -3.41 -31.61
N ILE A 81 1.78 -3.89 -31.07
CA ILE A 81 2.50 -3.24 -29.98
C ILE A 81 3.36 -2.11 -30.57
N ARG A 82 3.18 -0.89 -30.06
CA ARG A 82 3.94 0.32 -30.39
C ARG A 82 4.80 0.72 -29.19
N GLU A 83 5.91 0.03 -28.99
CA GLU A 83 6.77 0.22 -27.81
C GLU A 83 7.27 1.67 -27.64
N SER A 84 7.62 2.36 -28.74
CA SER A 84 8.06 3.76 -28.69
C SER A 84 6.99 4.69 -28.11
N ASN A 85 5.72 4.45 -28.48
CA ASN A 85 4.57 5.25 -28.05
C ASN A 85 4.01 4.78 -26.69
N LYS A 86 4.42 3.60 -26.23
CA LYS A 86 3.84 2.92 -25.07
C LYS A 86 2.33 2.67 -25.25
N GLU A 87 1.98 2.06 -26.40
CA GLU A 87 0.60 1.82 -26.82
C GLU A 87 0.45 0.42 -27.44
N VAL A 88 -0.73 -0.16 -27.26
CA VAL A 88 -1.12 -1.39 -27.95
C VAL A 88 -2.39 -1.11 -28.73
N HIS A 89 -2.35 -1.30 -30.05
CA HIS A 89 -3.50 -1.14 -30.92
C HIS A 89 -4.18 -2.48 -31.10
N VAL A 90 -5.50 -2.53 -30.92
CA VAL A 90 -6.32 -3.76 -30.97
C VAL A 90 -7.15 -3.77 -32.24
N TYR A 91 -7.15 -4.91 -32.93
CA TYR A 91 -7.88 -5.14 -34.15
C TYR A 91 -8.70 -6.44 -34.08
N ARG A 92 -9.77 -6.53 -34.86
CA ARG A 92 -10.51 -7.77 -35.07
C ARG A 92 -10.99 -7.82 -36.51
N ASN A 93 -10.66 -8.90 -37.22
CA ASN A 93 -10.96 -9.07 -38.66
C ASN A 93 -10.48 -7.86 -39.50
N GLY A 94 -9.33 -7.30 -39.20
CA GLY A 94 -8.76 -6.12 -39.88
C GLY A 94 -9.33 -4.77 -39.42
N PHE A 95 -10.42 -4.73 -38.66
CA PHE A 95 -11.01 -3.50 -38.16
C PHE A 95 -10.36 -3.06 -36.85
N TYR A 96 -10.11 -1.76 -36.69
CA TYR A 96 -9.56 -1.16 -35.48
C TYR A 96 -10.61 -1.12 -34.36
N TYR A 97 -10.28 -1.73 -33.22
CA TYR A 97 -11.12 -1.79 -32.02
C TYR A 97 -10.73 -0.81 -30.92
N GLY A 98 -9.52 -0.26 -30.96
CA GLY A 98 -9.09 0.76 -30.02
C GLY A 98 -7.62 0.66 -29.62
N THR A 99 -7.25 1.46 -28.63
CA THR A 99 -5.87 1.55 -28.12
C THR A 99 -5.83 1.38 -26.63
N VAL A 100 -4.86 0.61 -26.14
CA VAL A 100 -4.44 0.61 -24.73
C VAL A 100 -3.23 1.51 -24.58
N ILE A 101 -3.34 2.58 -23.79
CA ILE A 101 -2.21 3.46 -23.39
C ILE A 101 -1.54 2.87 -22.16
N CYS A 102 -0.24 2.58 -22.24
CA CYS A 102 0.54 1.98 -21.19
C CYS A 102 1.40 3.03 -20.47
N ARG A 103 1.33 3.10 -19.14
CA ARG A 103 2.15 4.03 -18.34
C ARG A 103 2.69 3.35 -17.08
N SER A 104 3.91 3.74 -16.69
CA SER A 104 4.50 3.30 -15.44
C SER A 104 3.99 4.13 -14.26
N MET A 105 3.62 3.45 -13.19
CA MET A 105 3.26 4.07 -11.91
C MET A 105 4.49 4.49 -11.09
N ASP A 106 5.69 4.05 -11.46
CA ASP A 106 6.93 4.50 -10.82
C ASP A 106 7.16 6.01 -11.01
N ASN A 107 6.71 6.56 -12.16
CA ASN A 107 6.67 7.99 -12.41
C ASN A 107 5.22 8.47 -12.62
N PRO A 108 4.45 8.74 -11.54
CA PRO A 108 3.06 9.20 -11.65
C PRO A 108 2.88 10.50 -12.43
N ALA A 109 3.95 11.32 -12.58
CA ALA A 109 3.90 12.54 -13.37
C ALA A 109 3.67 12.26 -14.87
N SER A 110 4.04 11.08 -15.37
CA SER A 110 3.81 10.67 -16.77
C SER A 110 2.34 10.31 -17.07
N ILE A 111 1.48 10.16 -16.03
CA ILE A 111 0.07 9.81 -16.18
C ILE A 111 -0.75 11.07 -16.43
N VAL A 112 -0.52 11.69 -17.59
CA VAL A 112 -1.14 12.97 -17.99
C VAL A 112 -1.47 13.00 -19.48
N GLY A 113 -2.32 13.90 -19.91
CA GLY A 113 -2.52 14.25 -21.32
C GLY A 113 -3.52 13.39 -22.10
N PHE A 114 -4.06 12.30 -21.54
CA PHE A 114 -5.00 11.41 -22.21
C PHE A 114 -6.33 11.25 -21.43
N LYS A 115 -7.31 10.63 -22.09
CA LYS A 115 -8.60 10.25 -21.51
C LYS A 115 -8.93 8.81 -21.86
N ILE A 116 -9.41 8.06 -20.87
CA ILE A 116 -9.73 6.63 -20.97
C ILE A 116 -11.08 6.32 -20.34
N SER A 117 -11.70 5.21 -20.73
CA SER A 117 -12.98 4.74 -20.21
C SER A 117 -12.85 3.49 -19.33
N ARG A 118 -11.82 2.69 -19.58
CA ARG A 118 -11.48 1.48 -18.82
C ARG A 118 -10.00 1.51 -18.47
N ALA A 119 -9.65 1.01 -17.31
CA ALA A 119 -8.24 0.86 -16.93
C ALA A 119 -8.00 -0.48 -16.22
N LEU A 120 -6.80 -1.01 -16.42
CA LEU A 120 -6.21 -2.07 -15.62
C LEU A 120 -4.99 -1.51 -14.90
N VAL A 121 -4.95 -1.69 -13.59
CA VAL A 121 -3.84 -1.30 -12.71
C VAL A 121 -3.24 -2.57 -12.13
N ASP A 122 -2.01 -2.88 -12.52
CA ASP A 122 -1.36 -4.14 -12.21
C ASP A 122 -0.22 -3.94 -11.21
N GLU A 123 -0.19 -4.78 -10.16
CA GLU A 123 0.80 -4.83 -9.08
C GLU A 123 1.00 -3.50 -8.34
N ILE A 124 -0.09 -2.78 -8.04
CA ILE A 124 -0.03 -1.49 -7.34
C ILE A 124 0.49 -1.59 -5.90
N ASP A 125 0.27 -2.74 -5.24
CA ASP A 125 0.70 -2.94 -3.85
C ASP A 125 2.22 -3.15 -3.70
N VAL A 126 2.94 -3.40 -4.80
CA VAL A 126 4.42 -3.38 -4.81
C VAL A 126 4.98 -1.97 -4.55
N LEU A 127 4.19 -0.93 -4.81
CA LEU A 127 4.59 0.45 -4.57
C LEU A 127 4.40 0.86 -3.11
N PRO A 128 5.28 1.71 -2.55
CA PRO A 128 5.02 2.34 -1.28
C PRO A 128 3.65 3.04 -1.26
N LYS A 129 2.90 2.92 -0.17
CA LYS A 129 1.49 3.36 -0.05
C LYS A 129 1.26 4.81 -0.52
N ILE A 130 2.19 5.73 -0.23
CA ILE A 130 2.09 7.15 -0.66
C ILE A 130 2.15 7.25 -2.18
N LYS A 131 3.09 6.53 -2.81
CA LYS A 131 3.28 6.51 -4.26
C LYS A 131 2.09 5.86 -4.96
N ALA A 132 1.60 4.74 -4.43
CA ALA A 132 0.40 4.06 -4.90
C ALA A 132 -0.83 4.99 -4.89
N ASN A 133 -1.07 5.74 -3.80
CA ASN A 133 -2.13 6.74 -3.73
C ASN A 133 -1.96 7.86 -4.77
N THR A 134 -0.75 8.35 -4.97
CA THR A 134 -0.46 9.39 -5.97
C THR A 134 -0.75 8.89 -7.38
N ALA A 135 -0.28 7.69 -7.75
CA ALA A 135 -0.55 7.08 -9.05
C ALA A 135 -2.05 6.84 -9.24
N TRP A 136 -2.73 6.28 -8.25
CA TRP A 136 -4.18 6.05 -8.28
C TRP A 136 -4.98 7.32 -8.56
N ASN A 137 -4.69 8.42 -7.84
CA ASN A 137 -5.37 9.70 -8.05
C ASN A 137 -5.15 10.24 -9.47
N LYS A 138 -3.95 10.08 -10.03
CA LYS A 138 -3.65 10.45 -11.42
C LYS A 138 -4.44 9.60 -12.41
N ILE A 139 -4.52 8.28 -12.21
CA ILE A 139 -5.29 7.36 -13.06
C ILE A 139 -6.77 7.70 -13.02
N VAL A 140 -7.35 7.87 -11.82
CA VAL A 140 -8.76 8.26 -11.66
C VAL A 140 -9.08 9.55 -12.42
N ALA A 141 -8.18 10.53 -12.39
CA ALA A 141 -8.33 11.77 -13.14
C ALA A 141 -8.28 11.59 -14.68
N ARG A 142 -7.81 10.46 -15.19
CA ARG A 142 -7.83 10.11 -16.63
C ARG A 142 -9.14 9.43 -17.05
N MET A 143 -9.94 8.90 -16.12
CA MET A 143 -11.20 8.19 -16.37
C MET A 143 -12.32 9.16 -16.80
N ARG A 144 -12.11 9.85 -17.92
CA ARG A 144 -12.99 10.93 -18.41
C ARG A 144 -13.43 10.80 -19.88
N LEU A 145 -13.14 9.65 -20.51
CA LEU A 145 -13.70 9.37 -21.84
C LEU A 145 -15.18 9.03 -21.66
N LYS A 146 -16.07 9.86 -22.19
CA LYS A 146 -17.51 9.64 -22.12
C LYS A 146 -17.95 8.64 -23.18
N ILE A 147 -18.67 7.62 -22.77
CA ILE A 147 -19.37 6.65 -23.61
C ILE A 147 -20.80 6.59 -23.07
N ASP A 148 -21.78 6.78 -23.95
CA ASP A 148 -23.18 6.82 -23.53
C ASP A 148 -23.62 5.49 -22.91
N GLY A 149 -24.26 5.56 -21.76
CA GLY A 149 -24.72 4.39 -21.00
C GLY A 149 -23.61 3.59 -20.28
N VAL A 150 -22.35 4.04 -20.33
CA VAL A 150 -21.21 3.33 -19.71
C VAL A 150 -20.62 4.08 -18.54
N VAL A 151 -20.45 3.40 -17.42
CA VAL A 151 -19.72 3.91 -16.27
C VAL A 151 -18.24 3.54 -16.42
N ASN A 152 -17.38 4.54 -16.46
CA ASN A 152 -15.94 4.34 -16.49
C ASN A 152 -15.48 3.60 -15.23
N SER A 153 -14.63 2.57 -15.38
CA SER A 153 -14.23 1.70 -14.27
C SER A 153 -12.77 1.26 -14.35
N ILE A 154 -12.23 0.90 -13.18
CA ILE A 154 -10.84 0.44 -13.03
C ILE A 154 -10.85 -0.97 -12.46
N GLY A 155 -10.17 -1.90 -13.13
CA GLY A 155 -9.74 -3.18 -12.60
C GLY A 155 -8.35 -3.05 -11.96
N VAL A 156 -8.16 -3.69 -10.83
CA VAL A 156 -6.86 -3.82 -10.16
C VAL A 156 -6.51 -5.29 -10.09
N THR A 157 -5.28 -5.65 -10.45
CA THR A 157 -4.74 -6.99 -10.28
C THR A 157 -3.46 -6.88 -9.47
N THR A 158 -3.32 -7.61 -8.37
CA THR A 158 -2.12 -7.53 -7.53
C THR A 158 -1.94 -8.77 -6.66
N THR A 159 -0.69 -9.08 -6.35
CA THR A 159 -0.34 -9.92 -5.21
C THR A 159 -0.50 -9.07 -3.93
N PRO A 160 -0.99 -9.64 -2.82
CA PRO A 160 -1.07 -8.89 -1.58
C PRO A 160 0.35 -8.69 -0.99
N GLU A 161 0.81 -7.45 -0.94
CA GLU A 161 2.10 -7.06 -0.38
C GLU A 161 1.95 -6.46 1.04
N GLY A 162 1.09 -7.10 1.85
CA GLY A 162 0.79 -6.65 3.21
C GLY A 162 -0.44 -5.72 3.29
N PHE A 163 -0.52 -4.95 4.38
CA PHE A 163 -1.66 -4.07 4.63
C PHE A 163 -1.51 -2.70 3.96
N LEU A 164 -1.20 -2.69 2.64
CA LEU A 164 -0.87 -1.50 1.88
C LEU A 164 -2.11 -0.83 1.25
N PHE A 165 -1.98 -0.38 0.00
CA PHE A 165 -3.00 0.40 -0.70
C PHE A 165 -4.29 -0.39 -0.94
N VAL A 166 -4.18 -1.61 -1.50
CA VAL A 166 -5.36 -2.42 -1.87
C VAL A 166 -6.08 -2.89 -0.61
N TYR A 167 -5.36 -3.35 0.41
CA TYR A 167 -5.98 -3.67 1.70
C TYR A 167 -6.78 -2.48 2.25
N SER A 168 -6.17 -1.30 2.29
CA SER A 168 -6.81 -0.11 2.87
C SER A 168 -8.07 0.32 2.11
N LYS A 169 -8.04 0.29 0.77
CA LYS A 169 -9.13 0.79 -0.10
C LYS A 169 -10.22 -0.23 -0.38
N PHE A 170 -9.87 -1.51 -0.48
CA PHE A 170 -10.78 -2.55 -0.96
C PHE A 170 -11.26 -3.51 0.13
N LYS A 171 -10.51 -3.65 1.25
CA LYS A 171 -10.84 -4.59 2.34
C LYS A 171 -11.18 -3.89 3.65
N LYS A 172 -10.31 -2.99 4.15
CA LYS A 172 -10.47 -2.37 5.46
C LYS A 172 -11.60 -1.32 5.49
N GLU A 173 -11.62 -0.42 4.53
CA GLU A 173 -12.56 0.72 4.48
C GLU A 173 -13.17 0.87 3.09
N PRO A 174 -13.86 -0.17 2.54
CA PRO A 174 -14.43 -0.09 1.21
C PRO A 174 -15.63 0.85 1.19
N THR A 175 -15.63 1.82 0.29
CA THR A 175 -16.85 2.57 -0.04
C THR A 175 -17.72 1.74 -0.98
N LYS A 176 -18.95 2.19 -1.25
CA LYS A 176 -19.87 1.54 -2.20
C LYS A 176 -19.30 1.37 -3.62
N SER A 177 -18.23 2.09 -3.95
CA SER A 177 -17.58 2.03 -5.27
C SER A 177 -16.48 0.99 -5.38
N TYR A 178 -16.08 0.33 -4.28
CA TYR A 178 -14.97 -0.60 -4.23
C TYR A 178 -15.44 -2.01 -3.88
N SER A 179 -14.95 -3.00 -4.60
CA SER A 179 -15.13 -4.41 -4.28
C SER A 179 -13.91 -5.22 -4.71
N MET A 180 -13.73 -6.38 -4.11
CA MET A 180 -12.61 -7.25 -4.45
C MET A 180 -13.01 -8.73 -4.37
N VAL A 181 -12.22 -9.55 -5.05
CA VAL A 181 -12.18 -11.00 -4.89
C VAL A 181 -10.74 -11.41 -4.57
N GLN A 182 -10.58 -12.39 -3.70
CA GLN A 182 -9.30 -13.03 -3.40
C GLN A 182 -9.25 -14.39 -4.09
N ALA A 183 -8.05 -14.79 -4.52
CA ALA A 183 -7.82 -16.06 -5.20
C ALA A 183 -6.48 -16.66 -4.76
N SER A 184 -6.46 -17.94 -4.53
CA SER A 184 -5.21 -18.69 -4.31
C SER A 184 -4.58 -19.11 -5.64
N THR A 185 -3.32 -19.51 -5.58
CA THR A 185 -2.60 -20.17 -6.70
C THR A 185 -3.29 -21.47 -7.12
N TYR A 186 -3.88 -22.19 -6.18
CA TYR A 186 -4.60 -23.44 -6.42
C TYR A 186 -5.79 -23.28 -7.39
N GLU A 187 -6.42 -22.12 -7.42
CA GLU A 187 -7.52 -21.81 -8.34
C GLU A 187 -7.10 -21.89 -9.82
N ASN A 188 -5.80 -21.83 -10.08
CA ASN A 188 -5.21 -21.87 -11.43
C ASN A 188 -4.25 -23.05 -11.63
N GLU A 189 -4.18 -23.97 -10.69
CA GLU A 189 -3.21 -25.10 -10.64
C GLU A 189 -3.13 -25.86 -11.97
N LYS A 190 -4.27 -26.12 -12.63
CA LYS A 190 -4.34 -26.85 -13.90
C LYS A 190 -3.59 -26.21 -15.08
N TYR A 191 -3.18 -24.94 -14.94
CA TYR A 191 -2.41 -24.21 -15.94
C TYR A 191 -0.97 -23.96 -15.53
N LEU A 192 -0.55 -24.52 -14.37
CA LEU A 192 0.80 -24.39 -13.82
C LEU A 192 1.54 -25.73 -13.98
N PRO A 193 2.88 -25.71 -13.97
CA PRO A 193 3.65 -26.97 -13.83
C PRO A 193 3.26 -27.73 -12.56
N ASP A 194 3.28 -29.06 -12.62
CA ASP A 194 2.82 -29.93 -11.54
C ASP A 194 3.56 -29.69 -10.20
N ASP A 195 4.83 -29.32 -10.27
CA ASP A 195 5.70 -29.04 -9.12
C ASP A 195 5.72 -27.57 -8.67
N TYR A 196 5.00 -26.68 -9.37
CA TYR A 196 5.10 -25.24 -9.14
C TYR A 196 4.73 -24.81 -7.71
N ILE A 197 3.61 -25.27 -7.21
CA ILE A 197 3.10 -24.91 -5.87
C ILE A 197 4.01 -25.47 -4.77
N ASP A 198 4.49 -26.71 -4.94
CA ASP A 198 5.39 -27.33 -3.98
C ASP A 198 6.76 -26.63 -3.96
N THR A 199 7.28 -26.21 -5.12
CA THR A 199 8.49 -25.39 -5.22
C THR A 199 8.33 -24.05 -4.48
N LEU A 200 7.16 -23.39 -4.59
CA LEU A 200 6.88 -22.16 -3.83
C LEU A 200 6.86 -22.43 -2.32
N LYS A 201 6.25 -23.52 -1.86
CA LYS A 201 6.19 -23.89 -0.44
C LYS A 201 7.58 -24.20 0.15
N GLU A 202 8.45 -24.80 -0.64
CA GLU A 202 9.83 -25.07 -0.21
C GLU A 202 10.68 -23.80 -0.17
N THR A 203 10.37 -22.83 -1.03
CA THR A 203 11.16 -21.61 -1.19
C THR A 203 10.79 -20.52 -0.19
N TYR A 204 9.50 -20.38 0.15
CA TYR A 204 9.00 -19.28 0.96
C TYR A 204 8.73 -19.68 2.41
N PRO A 205 9.08 -18.83 3.41
CA PRO A 205 8.66 -19.01 4.80
C PRO A 205 7.13 -19.02 4.95
N GLY A 206 6.61 -19.66 6.00
CA GLY A 206 5.17 -19.88 6.18
C GLY A 206 4.27 -18.66 6.06
N GLU A 207 4.70 -17.49 6.58
CA GLU A 207 3.93 -16.24 6.45
C GLU A 207 3.83 -15.75 5.00
N LEU A 208 4.89 -15.94 4.20
CA LEU A 208 4.89 -15.58 2.77
C LEU A 208 4.04 -16.55 1.94
N ILE A 209 3.88 -17.79 2.37
CA ILE A 209 3.00 -18.78 1.73
C ILE A 209 1.56 -18.26 1.71
N ASN A 210 1.06 -17.75 2.84
CA ASN A 210 -0.30 -17.23 2.94
C ASN A 210 -0.54 -16.07 1.96
N ALA A 211 0.46 -15.19 1.78
CA ALA A 211 0.35 -14.10 0.80
C ALA A 211 0.51 -14.57 -0.64
N TYR A 212 1.57 -15.32 -0.92
CA TYR A 212 2.02 -15.59 -2.28
C TYR A 212 1.38 -16.82 -2.92
N ILE A 213 0.83 -17.73 -2.10
CA ILE A 213 0.06 -18.89 -2.56
C ILE A 213 -1.42 -18.69 -2.29
N ASP A 214 -1.81 -18.38 -1.05
CA ASP A 214 -3.23 -18.32 -0.67
C ASP A 214 -3.88 -16.97 -1.02
N GLY A 215 -3.08 -15.96 -1.40
CA GLY A 215 -3.57 -14.64 -1.77
C GLY A 215 -4.12 -13.82 -0.60
N GLU A 216 -3.68 -14.13 0.62
CA GLU A 216 -4.14 -13.48 1.84
C GLU A 216 -3.34 -12.22 2.16
N PHE A 217 -4.02 -11.22 2.75
CA PHE A 217 -3.33 -10.07 3.31
C PHE A 217 -2.75 -10.44 4.67
N VAL A 218 -1.44 -10.57 4.71
CA VAL A 218 -0.67 -10.84 5.92
C VAL A 218 0.35 -9.73 6.15
N ASN A 219 0.92 -9.67 7.31
CA ASN A 219 1.98 -8.70 7.59
C ASN A 219 3.30 -9.17 6.96
N LEU A 220 3.60 -8.69 5.74
CA LEU A 220 4.81 -9.05 4.99
C LEU A 220 6.03 -8.19 5.31
N THR A 221 5.99 -7.38 6.34
CA THR A 221 7.19 -6.66 6.76
C THR A 221 8.22 -7.68 7.27
N SER A 222 8.94 -8.29 6.31
CA SER A 222 10.20 -8.97 6.58
C SER A 222 11.14 -7.96 7.21
N GLY A 223 11.46 -8.15 8.47
CA GLY A 223 12.08 -7.13 9.31
C GLY A 223 11.07 -6.30 10.07
N THR A 224 10.01 -6.93 10.59
CA THR A 224 9.18 -6.33 11.63
C THR A 224 10.14 -5.86 12.71
N VAL A 225 10.30 -4.54 12.83
CA VAL A 225 11.21 -3.96 13.84
C VAL A 225 10.86 -4.50 15.22
N TYR A 226 9.56 -4.75 15.42
CA TYR A 226 9.01 -5.32 16.65
C TYR A 226 8.38 -6.69 16.35
N SER A 227 9.21 -7.71 16.11
CA SER A 227 8.79 -9.10 15.79
C SER A 227 7.95 -9.74 16.89
N GLU A 228 8.14 -9.30 18.14
CA GLU A 228 7.43 -9.84 19.30
C GLU A 228 6.08 -9.15 19.58
N PHE A 229 5.71 -8.18 18.75
CA PHE A 229 4.39 -7.56 18.85
C PHE A 229 3.32 -8.48 18.25
N ASP A 230 2.41 -8.93 19.11
CA ASP A 230 1.23 -9.72 18.74
C ASP A 230 0.00 -8.85 19.03
N ARG A 231 -0.77 -8.54 18.00
CA ARG A 231 -1.92 -7.63 18.11
C ARG A 231 -2.98 -8.13 19.08
N ASP A 232 -3.22 -9.44 19.12
CA ASP A 232 -4.27 -10.00 19.99
C ASP A 232 -3.86 -9.99 21.46
N LYS A 233 -2.54 -10.00 21.74
CA LYS A 233 -2.00 -9.99 23.10
C LYS A 233 -1.64 -8.60 23.59
N HIS A 234 -1.13 -7.72 22.70
CA HIS A 234 -0.52 -6.46 23.08
C HIS A 234 -1.38 -5.23 22.74
N ASN A 235 -2.54 -5.42 22.09
CA ASN A 235 -3.50 -4.35 21.90
C ASN A 235 -4.25 -4.05 23.20
N THR A 236 -4.60 -2.77 23.43
CA THR A 236 -5.30 -2.34 24.63
C THR A 236 -6.18 -1.13 24.38
N ASP A 237 -7.26 -1.01 25.15
CA ASP A 237 -8.15 0.16 25.16
C ASP A 237 -7.76 1.17 26.28
N VAL A 238 -6.55 1.04 26.84
CA VAL A 238 -6.09 1.93 27.91
C VAL A 238 -5.91 3.35 27.38
N MET A 239 -6.59 4.28 28.02
CA MET A 239 -6.54 5.70 27.73
C MET A 239 -5.80 6.47 28.85
N TRP A 240 -5.23 7.63 28.50
CA TRP A 240 -4.71 8.57 29.49
C TRP A 240 -5.82 9.13 30.42
N ASN A 241 -5.59 9.14 31.72
CA ASN A 241 -6.59 9.55 32.73
C ASN A 241 -6.57 11.06 33.04
N LYS A 242 -5.84 11.86 32.27
CA LYS A 242 -5.68 13.33 32.40
C LYS A 242 -4.96 13.81 33.67
N ARG A 243 -4.43 12.92 34.52
CA ARG A 243 -3.77 13.28 35.79
C ARG A 243 -2.36 12.69 35.94
N GLU A 244 -2.10 11.56 35.29
CA GLU A 244 -0.82 10.87 35.35
C GLU A 244 0.22 11.53 34.42
N PRO A 245 1.53 11.43 34.76
CA PRO A 245 2.59 11.91 33.91
C PRO A 245 2.62 11.22 32.56
N LEU A 246 2.92 11.98 31.51
CA LEU A 246 3.14 11.46 30.17
C LEU A 246 4.63 11.25 29.91
N HIS A 247 4.91 10.17 29.18
CA HIS A 247 6.21 9.81 28.66
C HIS A 247 6.16 9.85 27.14
N ILE A 248 6.88 10.77 26.51
CA ILE A 248 6.79 11.01 25.06
C ILE A 248 8.13 10.72 24.41
N GLY A 249 8.18 9.68 23.60
CA GLY A 249 9.28 9.41 22.67
C GLY A 249 9.17 10.30 21.44
N MET A 250 10.25 11.01 21.05
CA MET A 250 10.20 11.98 19.95
C MET A 250 11.35 11.79 18.97
N ASP A 251 11.02 11.81 17.66
CA ASP A 251 11.94 11.82 16.55
C ASP A 251 11.91 13.15 15.79
N PHE A 252 13.10 13.70 15.44
CA PHE A 252 13.30 15.02 14.85
C PHE A 252 13.51 14.99 13.32
N ASN A 253 12.80 14.19 12.58
CA ASN A 253 12.87 14.21 11.14
C ASN A 253 12.23 15.49 10.57
N VAL A 254 13.00 16.30 9.86
CA VAL A 254 12.52 17.56 9.27
C VAL A 254 11.32 17.31 8.35
N CYS A 255 10.27 18.11 8.51
CA CYS A 255 8.98 18.00 7.81
C CYS A 255 8.18 16.71 8.10
N ASN A 256 8.64 15.84 8.99
CA ASN A 256 7.93 14.61 9.36
C ASN A 256 8.28 14.18 10.79
N MET A 257 8.27 15.12 11.72
CA MET A 257 8.48 14.82 13.14
C MET A 257 7.35 13.96 13.67
N SER A 258 7.68 13.02 14.54
CA SER A 258 6.71 12.14 15.17
C SER A 258 6.98 11.98 16.66
N ALA A 259 5.91 11.70 17.41
CA ALA A 259 5.96 11.44 18.83
C ALA A 259 5.00 10.32 19.20
N VAL A 260 5.44 9.40 20.05
CA VAL A 260 4.61 8.37 20.68
C VAL A 260 4.36 8.78 22.12
N ILE A 261 3.11 8.77 22.54
CA ILE A 261 2.66 9.19 23.86
C ILE A 261 2.31 7.96 24.68
N SER A 262 3.00 7.79 25.80
CA SER A 262 2.86 6.63 26.69
C SER A 262 2.55 7.04 28.12
N VAL A 263 1.88 6.15 28.85
CA VAL A 263 1.74 6.20 30.31
C VAL A 263 2.39 4.97 30.94
N ILE A 264 2.93 5.12 32.13
CA ILE A 264 3.56 4.01 32.87
C ILE A 264 2.74 3.75 34.13
N ARG A 265 2.11 2.57 34.24
CA ARG A 265 1.32 2.15 35.40
C ARG A 265 1.90 0.87 35.98
N LYS A 266 2.36 0.93 37.23
CA LYS A 266 2.95 -0.23 37.95
C LYS A 266 4.06 -0.94 37.16
N GLY A 267 4.90 -0.17 36.44
CA GLY A 267 6.00 -0.72 35.65
C GLY A 267 5.61 -1.25 34.26
N VAL A 268 4.33 -1.14 33.86
CA VAL A 268 3.83 -1.49 32.53
C VAL A 268 3.65 -0.22 31.71
N CYS A 269 4.16 -0.22 30.48
CA CYS A 269 4.04 0.85 29.50
C CYS A 269 2.79 0.66 28.65
N TYR A 270 2.02 1.72 28.47
CA TYR A 270 0.87 1.76 27.57
C TYR A 270 1.04 2.93 26.62
N ASP A 271 1.17 2.66 25.32
CA ASP A 271 1.15 3.69 24.30
C ASP A 271 -0.31 4.09 24.07
N VAL A 272 -0.64 5.32 24.41
CA VAL A 272 -2.03 5.83 24.44
C VAL A 272 -2.31 6.86 23.38
N GLY A 273 -1.36 7.10 22.47
CA GLY A 273 -1.54 8.00 21.35
C GLY A 273 -0.27 8.29 20.57
N GLU A 274 -0.45 8.91 19.42
CA GLU A 274 0.64 9.36 18.56
C GLU A 274 0.38 10.76 17.99
N ILE A 275 1.46 11.45 17.63
CA ILE A 275 1.47 12.66 16.83
C ILE A 275 2.42 12.42 15.66
N THR A 276 1.93 12.55 14.45
CA THR A 276 2.70 12.33 13.22
C THR A 276 2.62 13.54 12.29
N GLY A 277 3.60 13.69 11.40
CA GLY A 277 3.62 14.73 10.38
C GLY A 277 3.90 16.14 10.92
N GLY A 278 4.55 16.26 12.08
CA GLY A 278 4.98 17.55 12.60
C GLY A 278 5.99 18.20 11.65
N TYR A 279 5.72 19.45 11.23
CA TYR A 279 6.59 20.17 10.31
C TYR A 279 7.90 20.59 10.96
N ASP A 280 7.82 21.09 12.22
CA ASP A 280 8.95 21.59 13.00
C ASP A 280 8.71 21.36 14.52
N THR A 281 9.72 21.64 15.33
CA THR A 281 9.62 21.50 16.80
C THR A 281 8.52 22.39 17.41
N PRO A 282 8.34 23.66 17.03
CA PRO A 282 7.23 24.47 17.54
C PRO A 282 5.85 23.91 17.22
N SER A 283 5.64 23.31 16.04
CA SER A 283 4.34 22.72 15.67
C SER A 283 4.01 21.49 16.52
N ILE A 284 4.99 20.63 16.79
CA ILE A 284 4.80 19.46 17.65
C ILE A 284 4.56 19.87 19.13
N ILE A 285 5.28 20.88 19.61
CA ILE A 285 5.05 21.46 20.94
C ILE A 285 3.60 21.93 21.10
N ARG A 286 3.10 22.69 20.13
CA ARG A 286 1.69 23.15 20.14
C ARG A 286 0.72 21.98 20.15
N SER A 287 0.92 20.97 19.31
CA SER A 287 0.06 19.79 19.25
C SER A 287 0.06 19.02 20.58
N ILE A 288 1.20 18.92 21.26
CA ILE A 288 1.28 18.30 22.59
C ILE A 288 0.52 19.12 23.62
N GLN A 289 0.76 20.44 23.66
CA GLN A 289 0.12 21.35 24.62
C GLN A 289 -1.40 21.46 24.43
N GLU A 290 -1.89 21.41 23.20
CA GLU A 290 -3.33 21.42 22.88
C GLU A 290 -4.03 20.14 23.34
N ARG A 291 -3.39 18.97 23.12
CA ARG A 291 -4.00 17.66 23.44
C ARG A 291 -3.84 17.26 24.91
N TYR A 292 -2.71 17.62 25.53
CA TYR A 292 -2.29 17.13 26.84
C TYR A 292 -1.98 18.29 27.80
N GLN A 293 -3.02 18.78 28.46
CA GLN A 293 -2.92 19.94 29.36
C GLN A 293 -2.84 19.50 30.82
N LYS A 294 -2.16 20.32 31.64
CA LYS A 294 -2.16 20.22 33.13
C LYS A 294 -1.57 18.91 33.68
N CYS A 295 -0.61 18.30 33.00
CA CYS A 295 0.12 17.13 33.48
C CYS A 295 1.63 17.33 33.31
N GLN A 296 2.40 16.54 34.06
CA GLN A 296 3.83 16.47 33.85
C GLN A 296 4.13 15.75 32.52
N ILE A 297 4.96 16.36 31.68
CA ILE A 297 5.36 15.79 30.39
C ILE A 297 6.85 15.55 30.39
N ASN A 298 7.24 14.29 30.26
CA ASN A 298 8.62 13.82 30.17
C ASN A 298 8.92 13.49 28.71
N ILE A 299 9.85 14.21 28.07
CA ILE A 299 10.21 14.00 26.67
C ILE A 299 11.51 13.20 26.60
N TYR A 300 11.51 12.13 25.83
CA TYR A 300 12.65 11.27 25.51
C TYR A 300 13.03 11.48 24.03
N PRO A 301 13.80 12.52 23.72
CA PRO A 301 14.10 12.88 22.35
C PRO A 301 15.26 12.06 21.82
N ASP A 302 15.31 11.93 20.48
CA ASP A 302 16.51 11.52 19.77
C ASP A 302 17.67 12.52 20.02
N SER A 303 18.90 12.02 20.09
CA SER A 303 20.09 12.85 20.32
C SER A 303 20.39 13.85 19.19
N SER A 304 19.81 13.65 17.99
CA SER A 304 19.89 14.58 16.85
C SER A 304 19.29 15.95 17.13
N GLY A 305 18.33 16.04 18.07
CA GLY A 305 17.75 17.30 18.53
C GLY A 305 18.73 18.30 19.19
N LYS A 306 19.99 17.88 19.42
CA LYS A 306 21.09 18.75 19.83
C LYS A 306 21.65 19.61 18.68
N ASN A 307 21.45 19.19 17.43
CA ASN A 307 21.94 19.93 16.28
C ASN A 307 21.18 21.26 16.14
N ARG A 308 21.89 22.32 15.75
CA ARG A 308 21.31 23.64 15.51
C ARG A 308 20.32 23.54 14.36
N ASN A 309 19.16 24.17 14.50
CA ASN A 309 18.17 24.24 13.44
C ASN A 309 18.74 25.05 12.27
N PRO A 310 18.71 24.57 11.01
CA PRO A 310 19.19 25.31 9.84
C PRO A 310 18.50 26.68 9.63
N GLN A 311 17.27 26.82 10.14
CA GLN A 311 16.48 28.06 10.02
C GLN A 311 16.68 29.05 11.18
N ASN A 312 17.23 28.61 12.32
CA ASN A 312 17.52 29.46 13.47
C ASN A 312 18.77 28.96 14.17
N ALA A 313 19.94 29.48 13.78
CA ALA A 313 21.26 29.02 14.22
C ALA A 313 21.52 29.15 15.73
N SER A 314 20.64 29.81 16.50
CA SER A 314 20.79 30.09 17.91
C SER A 314 20.05 29.15 18.86
N GLU A 315 19.03 28.38 18.40
CA GLU A 315 18.22 27.54 19.27
C GLU A 315 18.17 26.08 18.79
N SER A 316 18.46 25.15 19.71
CA SER A 316 18.29 23.73 19.44
C SER A 316 16.86 23.28 19.77
N SER A 317 16.37 22.22 19.11
CA SER A 317 15.05 21.63 19.39
C SER A 317 14.89 21.27 20.88
N LEU A 318 15.98 20.89 21.57
CA LEU A 318 15.94 20.60 23.00
C LEU A 318 15.72 21.84 23.85
N GLN A 319 16.25 23.01 23.44
CA GLN A 319 16.01 24.27 24.15
C GLN A 319 14.54 24.70 24.00
N LEU A 320 13.96 24.59 22.83
CA LEU A 320 12.53 24.86 22.60
C LEU A 320 11.62 24.00 23.45
N LEU A 321 11.91 22.69 23.56
CA LEU A 321 11.15 21.77 24.42
C LEU A 321 11.23 22.15 25.90
N ARG A 322 12.43 22.54 26.40
CA ARG A 322 12.59 23.00 27.78
C ARG A 322 11.88 24.34 28.03
N ALA A 323 11.97 25.27 27.09
CA ALA A 323 11.28 26.55 27.18
C ALA A 323 9.73 26.38 27.18
N ALA A 324 9.23 25.34 26.57
CA ALA A 324 7.80 24.96 26.61
C ALA A 324 7.38 24.34 27.95
N GLY A 325 8.30 24.17 28.93
CA GLY A 325 8.03 23.62 30.25
C GLY A 325 8.09 22.09 30.33
N PHE A 326 8.60 21.40 29.32
CA PHE A 326 8.71 19.94 29.33
C PHE A 326 9.99 19.48 30.05
N GLN A 327 9.92 18.37 30.76
CA GLN A 327 11.09 17.71 31.32
C GLN A 327 11.80 16.90 30.23
N VAL A 328 12.93 17.40 29.72
CA VAL A 328 13.67 16.81 28.60
C VAL A 328 14.76 15.86 29.11
N LEU A 329 14.57 14.57 28.87
CA LEU A 329 15.43 13.46 29.28
C LEU A 329 16.29 12.97 28.11
N ALA A 330 17.13 13.89 27.58
CA ALA A 330 17.99 13.60 26.43
C ALA A 330 19.26 12.87 26.86
N LYS A 331 19.59 11.74 26.24
CA LYS A 331 20.85 11.04 26.38
C LYS A 331 21.98 11.78 25.65
N SER A 332 23.22 11.58 26.06
CA SER A 332 24.40 12.15 25.39
C SER A 332 24.61 11.56 24.01
N LYS A 333 24.27 10.29 23.80
CA LYS A 333 24.34 9.53 22.53
C LYS A 333 23.14 8.57 22.46
N ASN A 334 22.62 8.38 21.27
CA ASN A 334 21.61 7.34 21.04
C ASN A 334 22.21 5.95 21.25
N PRO A 335 21.51 5.03 21.90
CA PRO A 335 21.83 3.61 21.82
C PRO A 335 21.77 3.14 20.35
N PHE A 336 22.51 2.08 20.05
CA PHE A 336 22.42 1.47 18.71
C PHE A 336 20.97 1.09 18.38
N VAL A 337 20.58 1.20 17.11
CA VAL A 337 19.22 0.86 16.66
C VAL A 337 18.85 -0.56 17.10
N LYS A 338 19.77 -1.51 16.95
CA LYS A 338 19.57 -2.91 17.37
C LYS A 338 19.20 -3.02 18.86
N ASP A 339 19.86 -2.27 19.73
CA ASP A 339 19.60 -2.33 21.18
C ASP A 339 18.23 -1.73 21.53
N ARG A 340 17.85 -0.66 20.84
CA ARG A 340 16.51 -0.04 21.01
C ARG A 340 15.40 -0.99 20.59
N VAL A 341 15.55 -1.61 19.42
CA VAL A 341 14.61 -2.61 18.89
C VAL A 341 14.51 -3.79 19.83
N LEU A 342 15.64 -4.34 20.29
CA LEU A 342 15.68 -5.46 21.23
C LEU A 342 14.99 -5.12 22.57
N ALA A 343 15.18 -3.89 23.07
CA ALA A 343 14.55 -3.46 24.32
C ALA A 343 13.01 -3.44 24.20
N VAL A 344 12.46 -2.96 23.09
CA VAL A 344 11.01 -2.94 22.85
C VAL A 344 10.47 -4.36 22.64
N ASN A 345 11.12 -5.20 21.83
CA ASN A 345 10.72 -6.59 21.66
C ASN A 345 10.71 -7.34 23.01
N ASN A 346 11.75 -7.18 23.83
CA ASN A 346 11.79 -7.77 25.17
C ASN A 346 10.66 -7.29 26.08
N SER A 347 10.18 -6.05 25.91
CA SER A 347 9.04 -5.55 26.70
C SER A 347 7.72 -6.21 26.28
N PHE A 348 7.54 -6.53 25.00
CA PHE A 348 6.39 -7.33 24.54
C PHE A 348 6.47 -8.77 25.07
N VAL A 349 7.61 -9.45 24.93
CA VAL A 349 7.80 -10.81 25.48
C VAL A 349 7.47 -10.87 26.97
N LYS A 350 7.85 -9.85 27.74
CA LYS A 350 7.57 -9.77 29.18
C LYS A 350 6.13 -9.36 29.52
N GLY A 351 5.30 -9.00 28.56
CA GLY A 351 3.94 -8.51 28.79
C GLY A 351 3.89 -7.20 29.58
N ILE A 352 4.90 -6.33 29.40
CA ILE A 352 4.99 -5.02 30.07
C ILE A 352 4.92 -3.83 29.10
N HIS A 353 4.48 -4.08 27.86
CA HIS A 353 4.25 -3.06 26.84
C HIS A 353 2.98 -3.36 26.03
N TYR A 354 2.08 -2.39 25.96
CA TYR A 354 0.81 -2.48 25.25
C TYR A 354 0.58 -1.24 24.38
N VAL A 355 -0.15 -1.40 23.28
CA VAL A 355 -0.42 -0.34 22.31
C VAL A 355 -1.93 -0.21 22.12
N ASN A 356 -2.44 1.04 22.15
CA ASN A 356 -3.85 1.36 21.90
C ASN A 356 -4.11 1.71 20.43
#